data_5090d84951306988204ba6695623e581
#
_entry.id   5090d84951306988204ba6695623e581
#
_cell.length_a   1.000
_cell.length_b   1.000
_cell.length_c   1.000
_cell.angle_alpha   90.00
_cell.angle_beta   90.00
_cell.angle_gamma   90.00
#
_symmetry.space_group_name_H-M   'P 1'
#
loop_
_entity.id
_entity.type
_entity.pdbx_description
1 polymer ?
#
loop_
_entity_poly.entity_id
_entity_poly.type
_entity_poly.pdbx_seq_one_letter_code
_entity_poly.pdbx_strand_id
1 'polypeptide(L)'
;MSKTKLLSFLVIALLLASILGACQQQPTETAPPQPEVEETEEVMPEEETEEPAPSDEGKFTIGISNPFISSEYRTQMIASLIEVNQEYMDQGITTELVIESADTDVAGQIQQLQNLIAKDVDAILVNPGDVSGLNATLQEALDKGIIVISVDQELDVPNVYNVGIDQKEWAKTSSRWLAETLEGEGDIVEIEGFPGHPANVARMEGVDEVFAEYPGINVLARDTGKWDEATGQQVMSNFLAAYPNLDGYWTQDGMAIGALQAVMAANPAVWPVAVGEGRCQFINLWVDVLESQPDFETIAVANPPGVSPTGLRIAVNMLQGEKLNESKLGGVNGLSFVIPVPMIITNENLQEGIDYCADKPDAHLLDGIMTDQEVKDTYFSEDEGAMEEPMEGPFTVGISNPFISSEYRTQMIASLIEVNEEYMDQGIANELVIESADTDVAGQIQQLQNLIAKDVDAILVNPGDVSGLNATLEEALDKGIIVISVDQELDVPNVYNVGIDQKEWAKTSAAWLAETLEGEGDIVEIEGFPGHPANVARMEGVDEVFAEYPGINVLARDTGKWDEATGQQVMSNFLAAYPNLDGYWTQDGMAIGALQAVMAANPAV
;
A
#
# COMPACT_ATOMS: atom_id res chain seq x y z
N MET A 1 -56.21 3.45 10.33
CA MET A 1 -55.55 3.01 9.06
C MET A 1 -55.88 4.06 8.01
N SER A 2 -54.87 4.80 7.56
CA SER A 2 -54.99 5.95 6.67
C SER A 2 -55.34 5.55 5.24
N LYS A 3 -56.22 6.36 4.61
CA LYS A 3 -56.73 6.15 3.23
C LYS A 3 -55.65 6.09 2.12
N THR A 4 -54.40 6.22 2.46
CA THR A 4 -53.25 6.21 1.52
C THR A 4 -52.71 4.81 1.25
N LYS A 5 -53.09 3.77 2.00
CA LYS A 5 -52.64 2.38 1.78
C LYS A 5 -53.58 1.55 0.89
N LEU A 6 -54.73 2.12 0.51
CA LEU A 6 -55.71 1.38 -0.34
C LEU A 6 -55.52 1.70 -1.84
N LEU A 7 -54.76 2.76 -2.20
CA LEU A 7 -54.52 3.11 -3.60
C LEU A 7 -53.33 2.40 -4.25
N SER A 8 -52.39 1.89 -3.43
CA SER A 8 -51.20 1.17 -3.93
C SER A 8 -51.45 -0.28 -4.31
N PHE A 9 -52.53 -0.88 -3.81
CA PHE A 9 -52.92 -2.26 -4.15
C PHE A 9 -53.76 -2.39 -5.44
N LEU A 10 -54.36 -1.29 -5.91
CA LEU A 10 -55.21 -1.30 -7.12
C LEU A 10 -54.43 -1.08 -8.42
N VAL A 11 -53.21 -0.56 -8.37
CA VAL A 11 -52.34 -0.31 -9.54
C VAL A 11 -51.53 -1.55 -9.93
N ILE A 12 -51.23 -2.45 -8.98
CA ILE A 12 -50.49 -3.70 -9.21
C ILE A 12 -51.38 -4.81 -9.81
N ALA A 13 -52.69 -4.75 -9.57
CA ALA A 13 -53.63 -5.73 -10.11
C ALA A 13 -54.06 -5.49 -11.58
N LEU A 14 -53.74 -4.32 -12.15
CA LEU A 14 -54.09 -3.96 -13.55
C LEU A 14 -52.95 -4.17 -14.54
N LEU A 15 -51.75 -4.48 -14.08
CA LEU A 15 -50.59 -4.76 -14.93
C LEU A 15 -50.30 -6.26 -15.17
N LEU A 16 -51.06 -7.17 -14.56
CA LEU A 16 -50.87 -8.61 -14.70
C LEU A 16 -51.93 -9.31 -15.58
N ALA A 17 -52.83 -8.54 -16.25
CA ALA A 17 -53.92 -9.07 -17.05
C ALA A 17 -53.75 -8.94 -18.59
N SER A 18 -52.58 -8.52 -19.09
CA SER A 18 -52.35 -8.25 -20.53
C SER A 18 -51.33 -9.15 -21.24
N ILE A 19 -50.94 -10.27 -20.68
CA ILE A 19 -50.06 -11.25 -21.33
C ILE A 19 -50.69 -12.63 -21.29
N LEU A 20 -51.81 -12.81 -21.95
CA LEU A 20 -52.37 -14.13 -22.33
C LEU A 20 -53.41 -13.93 -23.45
N GLY A 21 -52.94 -14.05 -24.68
CA GLY A 21 -53.89 -14.17 -25.82
C GLY A 21 -53.30 -13.65 -27.14
N ALA A 22 -52.69 -14.54 -27.91
CA ALA A 22 -52.84 -14.60 -29.37
C ALA A 22 -51.78 -15.55 -29.99
N CYS A 23 -52.08 -16.85 -29.95
CA CYS A 23 -51.65 -17.76 -31.02
C CYS A 23 -52.78 -17.79 -32.07
N GLN A 24 -52.58 -17.13 -33.22
CA GLN A 24 -53.37 -17.39 -34.42
C GLN A 24 -52.44 -17.67 -35.58
N GLN A 25 -52.59 -18.85 -36.17
CA GLN A 25 -51.95 -19.31 -37.40
C GLN A 25 -52.30 -18.41 -38.58
N GLN A 26 -51.30 -18.02 -39.36
CA GLN A 26 -51.48 -17.48 -40.70
C GLN A 26 -51.34 -18.57 -41.75
N PRO A 27 -52.12 -18.50 -42.86
CA PRO A 27 -52.13 -19.55 -43.87
C PRO A 27 -50.93 -19.41 -44.84
N THR A 28 -50.46 -20.56 -45.29
CA THR A 28 -49.42 -20.75 -46.29
C THR A 28 -49.88 -20.21 -47.66
N GLU A 29 -49.14 -19.22 -48.18
CA GLU A 29 -49.27 -18.75 -49.58
C GLU A 29 -48.23 -19.48 -50.44
N THR A 30 -48.71 -20.14 -51.50
CA THR A 30 -47.92 -20.90 -52.47
C THR A 30 -47.15 -19.95 -53.41
N ALA A 31 -45.86 -20.14 -53.53
CA ALA A 31 -44.99 -19.42 -54.48
C ALA A 31 -45.18 -19.94 -55.92
N PRO A 32 -45.06 -19.04 -56.93
CA PRO A 32 -45.11 -19.43 -58.33
C PRO A 32 -43.80 -20.09 -58.80
N PRO A 33 -43.83 -20.86 -59.93
CA PRO A 33 -42.70 -21.66 -60.39
C PRO A 33 -41.60 -20.79 -61.02
N GLN A 34 -40.37 -21.14 -60.72
CA GLN A 34 -39.17 -20.56 -61.33
C GLN A 34 -38.94 -21.16 -62.72
N PRO A 35 -38.37 -20.37 -63.69
CA PRO A 35 -37.96 -20.89 -64.98
C PRO A 35 -36.64 -21.68 -64.88
N GLU A 36 -36.54 -22.73 -65.69
CA GLU A 36 -35.30 -23.50 -65.91
C GLU A 36 -34.19 -22.59 -66.46
N VAL A 37 -33.01 -22.66 -65.82
CA VAL A 37 -31.80 -22.04 -66.32
C VAL A 37 -30.81 -23.16 -66.65
N GLU A 38 -30.29 -23.12 -67.86
CA GLU A 38 -29.25 -24.00 -68.43
C GLU A 38 -28.00 -24.03 -67.53
N GLU A 39 -27.50 -25.22 -67.27
CA GLU A 39 -26.16 -25.48 -66.66
C GLU A 39 -25.06 -24.96 -67.59
N THR A 40 -24.39 -23.88 -67.19
CA THR A 40 -23.05 -23.56 -67.67
C THR A 40 -22.07 -24.01 -66.60
N GLU A 41 -21.14 -24.93 -66.95
CA GLU A 41 -19.99 -25.31 -66.10
C GLU A 41 -19.17 -24.06 -65.78
N GLU A 42 -19.29 -23.54 -64.53
CA GLU A 42 -18.34 -22.61 -63.97
C GLU A 42 -17.18 -23.41 -63.38
N VAL A 43 -15.99 -23.15 -63.88
CA VAL A 43 -14.70 -23.59 -63.35
C VAL A 43 -14.58 -22.98 -61.96
N MET A 44 -14.59 -23.80 -60.92
CA MET A 44 -14.30 -23.40 -59.54
C MET A 44 -12.88 -22.82 -59.46
N PRO A 45 -12.69 -21.64 -58.82
CA PRO A 45 -11.35 -21.19 -58.43
C PRO A 45 -10.76 -22.22 -57.44
N GLU A 46 -9.48 -22.51 -57.59
CA GLU A 46 -8.70 -23.28 -56.59
C GLU A 46 -8.94 -22.66 -55.22
N GLU A 47 -9.39 -23.48 -54.26
CA GLU A 47 -9.42 -23.16 -52.85
C GLU A 47 -7.97 -22.82 -52.45
N GLU A 48 -7.70 -21.53 -52.20
CA GLU A 48 -6.51 -21.15 -51.42
C GLU A 48 -6.63 -21.90 -50.08
N THR A 49 -5.75 -22.86 -49.87
CA THR A 49 -5.57 -23.49 -48.59
C THR A 49 -5.12 -22.39 -47.64
N GLU A 50 -6.04 -21.89 -46.78
CA GLU A 50 -5.66 -21.12 -45.60
C GLU A 50 -4.61 -21.95 -44.85
N GLU A 51 -3.42 -21.38 -44.69
CA GLU A 51 -2.44 -21.94 -43.75
C GLU A 51 -3.15 -22.10 -42.40
N PRO A 52 -3.03 -23.26 -41.74
CA PRO A 52 -3.64 -23.42 -40.43
C PRO A 52 -3.10 -22.31 -39.51
N ALA A 53 -4.00 -21.60 -38.85
CA ALA A 53 -3.63 -20.61 -37.85
C ALA A 53 -2.58 -21.23 -36.89
N PRO A 54 -1.52 -20.51 -36.52
CA PRO A 54 -0.50 -21.02 -35.63
C PRO A 54 -1.17 -21.55 -34.36
N SER A 55 -0.80 -22.76 -33.95
CA SER A 55 -1.32 -23.37 -32.73
C SER A 55 -0.89 -22.53 -31.53
N ASP A 56 -1.80 -22.25 -30.58
CA ASP A 56 -1.49 -21.53 -29.34
C ASP A 56 -0.83 -22.47 -28.28
N GLU A 57 -0.47 -23.70 -28.66
CA GLU A 57 0.25 -24.64 -27.79
C GLU A 57 1.61 -24.05 -27.38
N GLY A 58 1.80 -23.84 -26.08
CA GLY A 58 3.04 -23.35 -25.48
C GLY A 58 3.15 -21.83 -25.35
N LYS A 59 2.08 -21.08 -25.64
CA LYS A 59 1.99 -19.64 -25.37
C LYS A 59 1.25 -19.37 -24.06
N PHE A 60 1.64 -18.31 -23.37
CA PHE A 60 0.98 -17.87 -22.14
C PHE A 60 -0.23 -17.02 -22.41
N THR A 61 -1.29 -17.21 -21.64
CA THR A 61 -2.52 -16.41 -21.66
C THR A 61 -2.61 -15.57 -20.40
N ILE A 62 -2.72 -14.24 -20.53
CA ILE A 62 -2.74 -13.31 -19.41
C ILE A 62 -4.11 -12.66 -19.32
N GLY A 63 -4.70 -12.72 -18.12
CA GLY A 63 -5.97 -12.11 -17.77
C GLY A 63 -5.79 -10.73 -17.14
N ILE A 64 -6.69 -9.80 -17.48
CA ILE A 64 -6.73 -8.44 -16.91
C ILE A 64 -8.08 -8.25 -16.22
N SER A 65 -8.09 -7.89 -14.93
CA SER A 65 -9.28 -7.47 -14.20
C SER A 65 -9.21 -5.99 -13.84
N ASN A 66 -10.11 -5.19 -14.40
CA ASN A 66 -10.19 -3.75 -14.18
C ASN A 66 -11.65 -3.32 -13.89
N PRO A 67 -11.97 -2.80 -12.69
CA PRO A 67 -13.33 -2.44 -12.30
C PRO A 67 -13.76 -1.04 -12.73
N PHE A 68 -12.87 -0.23 -13.35
CA PHE A 68 -13.15 1.14 -13.75
C PHE A 68 -12.71 1.39 -15.19
N ILE A 69 -13.58 1.93 -16.02
CA ILE A 69 -13.28 2.30 -17.42
C ILE A 69 -13.45 3.79 -17.69
N SER A 70 -13.94 4.56 -16.73
CA SER A 70 -14.33 5.96 -16.90
C SER A 70 -13.20 6.97 -16.66
N SER A 71 -11.98 6.53 -16.26
CA SER A 71 -10.84 7.42 -16.07
C SER A 71 -9.82 7.33 -17.21
N GLU A 72 -9.17 8.44 -17.53
CA GLU A 72 -8.09 8.52 -18.52
C GLU A 72 -6.93 7.61 -18.13
N TYR A 73 -6.58 7.54 -16.84
CA TYR A 73 -5.58 6.64 -16.30
C TYR A 73 -5.83 5.19 -16.73
N ARG A 74 -7.06 4.68 -16.51
CA ARG A 74 -7.43 3.29 -16.84
C ARG A 74 -7.48 3.06 -18.35
N THR A 75 -7.91 4.04 -19.10
CA THR A 75 -7.94 3.96 -20.57
C THR A 75 -6.52 3.86 -21.13
N GLN A 76 -5.60 4.70 -20.65
CA GLN A 76 -4.19 4.64 -21.05
C GLN A 76 -3.53 3.33 -20.60
N MET A 77 -3.78 2.90 -19.37
CA MET A 77 -3.28 1.63 -18.81
C MET A 77 -3.64 0.43 -19.70
N ILE A 78 -4.91 0.29 -20.08
CA ILE A 78 -5.37 -0.82 -20.96
C ILE A 78 -4.75 -0.71 -22.36
N ALA A 79 -4.67 0.48 -22.92
CA ALA A 79 -4.06 0.69 -24.25
C ALA A 79 -2.58 0.27 -24.24
N SER A 80 -1.83 0.69 -23.23
CA SER A 80 -0.41 0.33 -23.06
C SER A 80 -0.21 -1.17 -22.79
N LEU A 81 -1.12 -1.82 -22.05
CA LEU A 81 -1.10 -3.28 -21.85
C LEU A 81 -1.23 -4.03 -23.18
N ILE A 82 -2.17 -3.59 -24.04
CA ILE A 82 -2.38 -4.20 -25.37
C ILE A 82 -1.13 -4.00 -26.24
N GLU A 83 -0.54 -2.81 -26.22
CA GLU A 83 0.68 -2.51 -27.00
C GLU A 83 1.86 -3.37 -26.55
N VAL A 84 2.12 -3.46 -25.24
CA VAL A 84 3.20 -4.29 -24.69
C VAL A 84 2.95 -5.78 -24.94
N ASN A 85 1.70 -6.25 -24.82
CA ASN A 85 1.39 -7.64 -25.13
C ASN A 85 1.61 -7.97 -26.62
N GLN A 86 1.37 -6.99 -27.53
CA GLN A 86 1.63 -7.21 -28.95
C GLN A 86 3.11 -7.51 -29.24
N GLU A 87 4.03 -6.87 -28.50
CA GLU A 87 5.46 -7.19 -28.59
C GLU A 87 5.74 -8.66 -28.28
N TYR A 88 5.08 -9.23 -27.26
CA TYR A 88 5.23 -10.64 -26.88
C TYR A 88 4.47 -11.59 -27.82
N MET A 89 3.35 -11.17 -28.35
CA MET A 89 2.62 -11.93 -29.37
C MET A 89 3.44 -12.07 -30.66
N ASP A 90 4.11 -10.99 -31.08
CA ASP A 90 4.98 -11.00 -32.28
C ASP A 90 6.20 -11.93 -32.08
N GLN A 91 6.63 -12.13 -30.84
CA GLN A 91 7.66 -13.09 -30.46
C GLN A 91 7.12 -14.53 -30.28
N GLY A 92 5.81 -14.73 -30.34
CA GLY A 92 5.16 -16.03 -30.12
C GLY A 92 5.11 -16.49 -28.66
N ILE A 93 5.28 -15.58 -27.69
CA ILE A 93 5.35 -15.85 -26.24
C ILE A 93 3.97 -15.86 -25.60
N THR A 94 3.11 -14.89 -25.97
CA THR A 94 1.76 -14.75 -25.40
C THR A 94 0.67 -14.92 -26.45
N THR A 95 -0.56 -15.10 -25.95
CA THR A 95 -1.79 -14.99 -26.74
C THR A 95 -2.36 -13.57 -26.60
N GLU A 96 -3.51 -13.30 -27.24
CA GLU A 96 -4.28 -12.08 -26.98
C GLU A 96 -4.68 -12.00 -25.49
N LEU A 97 -4.65 -10.79 -24.89
CA LEU A 97 -5.05 -10.60 -23.50
C LEU A 97 -6.53 -10.93 -23.29
N VAL A 98 -6.85 -11.59 -22.19
CA VAL A 98 -8.23 -11.80 -21.75
C VAL A 98 -8.63 -10.66 -20.84
N ILE A 99 -9.29 -9.64 -21.39
CA ILE A 99 -9.60 -8.40 -20.66
C ILE A 99 -11.05 -8.45 -20.15
N GLU A 100 -11.20 -8.45 -18.82
CA GLU A 100 -12.43 -8.23 -18.08
C GLU A 100 -12.38 -6.80 -17.51
N SER A 101 -13.01 -5.86 -18.19
CA SER A 101 -12.95 -4.43 -17.85
C SER A 101 -14.31 -3.78 -18.00
N ALA A 102 -14.87 -3.26 -16.92
CA ALA A 102 -16.16 -2.59 -16.87
C ALA A 102 -16.30 -1.78 -15.58
N ASP A 103 -17.05 -0.67 -15.59
CA ASP A 103 -17.44 0.00 -14.36
C ASP A 103 -18.29 -0.94 -13.52
N THR A 104 -17.76 -1.35 -12.35
CA THR A 104 -18.41 -2.31 -11.48
C THR A 104 -18.02 -2.12 -10.02
N ASP A 105 -18.74 -2.80 -9.13
CA ASP A 105 -18.41 -2.88 -7.70
C ASP A 105 -17.56 -4.13 -7.39
N VAL A 106 -17.26 -4.35 -6.10
CA VAL A 106 -16.48 -5.50 -5.63
C VAL A 106 -17.10 -6.83 -6.09
N ALA A 107 -18.42 -6.97 -6.08
CA ALA A 107 -19.08 -8.21 -6.50
C ALA A 107 -18.92 -8.45 -8.01
N GLY A 108 -18.98 -7.39 -8.81
CA GLY A 108 -18.70 -7.48 -10.24
C GLY A 108 -17.23 -7.79 -10.53
N GLN A 109 -16.29 -7.24 -9.76
CA GLN A 109 -14.88 -7.57 -9.92
C GLN A 109 -14.56 -9.01 -9.49
N ILE A 110 -15.20 -9.53 -8.46
CA ILE A 110 -15.16 -10.98 -8.13
C ILE A 110 -15.59 -11.81 -9.34
N GLN A 111 -16.66 -11.41 -10.03
CA GLN A 111 -17.11 -12.12 -11.24
C GLN A 111 -16.10 -12.03 -12.38
N GLN A 112 -15.43 -10.88 -12.57
CA GLN A 112 -14.33 -10.74 -13.54
C GLN A 112 -13.22 -11.75 -13.25
N LEU A 113 -12.75 -11.80 -12.01
CA LEU A 113 -11.71 -12.74 -11.58
C LEU A 113 -12.14 -14.21 -11.77
N GLN A 114 -13.37 -14.57 -11.39
CA GLN A 114 -13.91 -15.90 -11.61
C GLN A 114 -13.98 -16.27 -13.11
N ASN A 115 -14.31 -15.33 -13.98
CA ASN A 115 -14.29 -15.52 -15.43
C ASN A 115 -12.88 -15.81 -15.94
N LEU A 116 -11.87 -15.08 -15.47
CA LEU A 116 -10.47 -15.29 -15.83
C LEU A 116 -9.97 -16.66 -15.32
N ILE A 117 -10.27 -17.01 -14.07
CA ILE A 117 -9.96 -18.32 -13.49
C ILE A 117 -10.62 -19.46 -14.29
N ALA A 118 -11.87 -19.29 -14.73
CA ALA A 118 -12.57 -20.28 -15.52
C ALA A 118 -12.05 -20.42 -16.96
N LYS A 119 -11.36 -19.41 -17.47
CA LYS A 119 -10.67 -19.43 -18.78
C LYS A 119 -9.25 -20.00 -18.70
N ASP A 120 -8.83 -20.44 -17.51
CA ASP A 120 -7.54 -21.11 -17.26
C ASP A 120 -6.35 -20.26 -17.74
N VAL A 121 -6.34 -18.95 -17.40
CA VAL A 121 -5.24 -18.05 -17.74
C VAL A 121 -4.00 -18.37 -16.89
N ASP A 122 -2.79 -18.12 -17.42
CA ASP A 122 -1.53 -18.42 -16.73
C ASP A 122 -1.17 -17.34 -15.67
N ALA A 123 -1.58 -16.10 -15.91
CA ALA A 123 -1.40 -15.01 -14.96
C ALA A 123 -2.61 -14.06 -14.98
N ILE A 124 -2.86 -13.39 -13.86
CA ILE A 124 -3.87 -12.34 -13.72
C ILE A 124 -3.19 -11.05 -13.24
N LEU A 125 -3.34 -9.98 -14.00
CA LEU A 125 -3.09 -8.63 -13.51
C LEU A 125 -4.43 -8.06 -13.02
N VAL A 126 -4.52 -7.80 -11.72
CA VAL A 126 -5.71 -7.22 -11.10
C VAL A 126 -5.42 -5.79 -10.70
N ASN A 127 -6.28 -4.86 -11.14
CA ASN A 127 -6.33 -3.53 -10.56
C ASN A 127 -7.47 -3.52 -9.53
N PRO A 128 -7.18 -3.64 -8.23
CA PRO A 128 -8.23 -3.87 -7.25
C PRO A 128 -9.07 -2.62 -7.00
N GLY A 129 -10.39 -2.81 -6.96
CA GLY A 129 -11.34 -1.79 -6.52
C GLY A 129 -11.58 -1.77 -5.02
N ASP A 130 -11.07 -2.79 -4.31
CA ASP A 130 -11.16 -2.94 -2.86
C ASP A 130 -10.00 -3.81 -2.36
N VAL A 131 -9.40 -3.45 -1.23
CA VAL A 131 -8.18 -4.09 -0.71
C VAL A 131 -8.40 -5.43 -0.02
N SER A 132 -9.63 -5.78 0.33
CA SER A 132 -9.94 -6.99 1.12
C SER A 132 -11.03 -7.87 0.51
N GLY A 133 -11.99 -7.27 -0.17
CA GLY A 133 -13.15 -7.97 -0.73
C GLY A 133 -12.82 -9.01 -1.79
N LEU A 134 -11.62 -8.94 -2.39
CA LEU A 134 -11.17 -9.84 -3.45
C LEU A 134 -10.35 -11.03 -2.94
N ASN A 135 -9.87 -11.01 -1.68
CA ASN A 135 -8.88 -11.93 -1.14
C ASN A 135 -9.20 -13.41 -1.37
N ALA A 136 -10.45 -13.82 -1.13
CA ALA A 136 -10.86 -15.22 -1.30
C ALA A 136 -10.78 -15.68 -2.76
N THR A 137 -11.10 -14.80 -3.72
CA THR A 137 -11.06 -15.13 -5.15
C THR A 137 -9.63 -15.10 -5.68
N LEU A 138 -8.78 -14.20 -5.17
CA LEU A 138 -7.36 -14.19 -5.49
C LEU A 138 -6.67 -15.45 -4.95
N GLN A 139 -7.02 -15.91 -3.75
CA GLN A 139 -6.53 -17.18 -3.22
C GLN A 139 -6.96 -18.37 -4.08
N GLU A 140 -8.20 -18.38 -4.61
CA GLU A 140 -8.65 -19.41 -5.55
C GLU A 140 -7.79 -19.45 -6.82
N ALA A 141 -7.38 -18.29 -7.35
CA ALA A 141 -6.47 -18.21 -8.50
C ALA A 141 -5.09 -18.79 -8.16
N LEU A 142 -4.51 -18.39 -7.02
CA LEU A 142 -3.22 -18.90 -6.53
C LEU A 142 -3.24 -20.42 -6.30
N ASP A 143 -4.31 -20.97 -5.73
CA ASP A 143 -4.48 -22.41 -5.49
C ASP A 143 -4.51 -23.22 -6.79
N LYS A 144 -4.83 -22.59 -7.91
CA LYS A 144 -4.79 -23.19 -9.25
C LYS A 144 -3.44 -23.00 -9.96
N GLY A 145 -2.48 -22.34 -9.31
CA GLY A 145 -1.16 -22.07 -9.86
C GLY A 145 -1.11 -20.87 -10.80
N ILE A 146 -2.15 -20.03 -10.82
CA ILE A 146 -2.19 -18.80 -11.61
C ILE A 146 -1.33 -17.75 -10.89
N ILE A 147 -0.40 -17.11 -11.59
CA ILE A 147 0.36 -15.98 -11.05
C ILE A 147 -0.59 -14.79 -10.89
N VAL A 148 -0.65 -14.21 -9.68
CA VAL A 148 -1.50 -13.03 -9.41
C VAL A 148 -0.61 -11.83 -9.11
N ILE A 149 -0.82 -10.77 -9.88
CA ILE A 149 -0.12 -9.48 -9.71
C ILE A 149 -1.17 -8.37 -9.53
N SER A 150 -1.18 -7.75 -8.37
CA SER A 150 -1.92 -6.51 -8.15
C SER A 150 -1.16 -5.34 -8.77
N VAL A 151 -1.83 -4.49 -9.50
CA VAL A 151 -1.23 -3.33 -10.17
C VAL A 151 -1.84 -2.04 -9.65
N ASP A 152 -1.00 -1.02 -9.43
CA ASP A 152 -1.37 0.32 -8.95
C ASP A 152 -1.77 0.39 -7.46
N GLN A 153 -2.42 -0.63 -6.92
CA GLN A 153 -2.83 -0.72 -5.51
C GLN A 153 -2.18 -1.93 -4.86
N GLU A 154 -1.49 -1.73 -3.75
CA GLU A 154 -0.95 -2.84 -2.97
C GLU A 154 -2.05 -3.64 -2.28
N LEU A 155 -1.90 -4.95 -2.31
CA LEU A 155 -2.72 -5.90 -1.57
C LEU A 155 -1.83 -6.67 -0.58
N ASP A 156 -2.24 -6.71 0.68
CA ASP A 156 -1.63 -7.55 1.71
C ASP A 156 -2.26 -8.95 1.67
N VAL A 157 -1.97 -9.67 0.59
CA VAL A 157 -2.44 -11.05 0.39
C VAL A 157 -1.22 -11.95 0.17
N PRO A 158 -1.04 -13.03 0.94
CA PRO A 158 0.08 -13.93 0.78
C PRO A 158 0.20 -14.46 -0.66
N ASN A 159 1.41 -14.42 -1.21
CA ASN A 159 1.75 -14.84 -2.57
C ASN A 159 1.11 -14.04 -3.72
N VAL A 160 0.45 -12.92 -3.44
CA VAL A 160 0.08 -11.94 -4.45
C VAL A 160 1.23 -10.95 -4.58
N TYR A 161 1.76 -10.81 -5.80
CA TYR A 161 2.75 -9.78 -6.09
C TYR A 161 2.06 -8.44 -6.31
N ASN A 162 2.75 -7.35 -5.99
CA ASN A 162 2.26 -5.99 -6.23
C ASN A 162 3.22 -5.27 -7.18
N VAL A 163 2.68 -4.45 -8.07
CA VAL A 163 3.46 -3.58 -8.97
C VAL A 163 2.87 -2.19 -8.93
N GLY A 164 3.64 -1.22 -8.46
CA GLY A 164 3.18 0.15 -8.31
C GLY A 164 4.31 1.11 -7.97
N ILE A 165 4.00 2.38 -7.86
CA ILE A 165 4.89 3.37 -7.25
C ILE A 165 4.66 3.40 -5.75
N ASP A 166 5.65 3.88 -5.00
CA ASP A 166 5.43 4.23 -3.59
C ASP A 166 4.56 5.50 -3.53
N GLN A 167 3.30 5.34 -3.15
CA GLN A 167 2.32 6.42 -3.10
C GLN A 167 2.64 7.45 -2.01
N LYS A 168 3.26 7.02 -0.92
CA LYS A 168 3.67 7.87 0.18
C LYS A 168 4.87 8.74 -0.23
N GLU A 169 5.92 8.13 -0.78
CA GLU A 169 7.08 8.86 -1.28
C GLU A 169 6.73 9.75 -2.49
N TRP A 170 5.78 9.34 -3.33
CA TRP A 170 5.24 10.20 -4.38
C TRP A 170 4.67 11.51 -3.80
N ALA A 171 3.87 11.41 -2.75
CA ALA A 171 3.27 12.57 -2.09
C ALA A 171 4.31 13.40 -1.32
N LYS A 172 5.28 12.75 -0.65
CA LYS A 172 6.40 13.44 0.00
C LYS A 172 7.22 14.27 -0.99
N THR A 173 7.42 13.76 -2.21
CA THR A 173 8.16 14.50 -3.25
C THR A 173 7.49 15.83 -3.55
N SER A 174 6.19 15.83 -3.80
CA SER A 174 5.45 17.05 -4.17
C SER A 174 5.23 18.00 -2.99
N SER A 175 4.95 17.47 -1.80
CA SER A 175 4.74 18.28 -0.60
C SER A 175 6.04 18.91 -0.07
N ARG A 176 7.17 18.19 -0.15
CA ARG A 176 8.49 18.75 0.21
C ARG A 176 8.88 19.86 -0.75
N TRP A 177 8.71 19.64 -2.05
CA TRP A 177 8.94 20.69 -3.04
C TRP A 177 8.08 21.94 -2.74
N LEU A 178 6.80 21.77 -2.42
CA LEU A 178 5.92 22.90 -2.05
C LEU A 178 6.43 23.65 -0.82
N ALA A 179 6.78 22.91 0.25
CA ALA A 179 7.28 23.51 1.47
C ALA A 179 8.61 24.24 1.25
N GLU A 180 9.55 23.68 0.48
CA GLU A 180 10.83 24.29 0.15
C GLU A 180 10.67 25.53 -0.73
N THR A 181 9.77 25.51 -1.72
CA THR A 181 9.45 26.65 -2.58
C THR A 181 8.83 27.81 -1.78
N LEU A 182 8.05 27.49 -0.75
CA LEU A 182 7.52 28.46 0.20
C LEU A 182 8.51 28.85 1.31
N GLU A 183 9.80 28.47 1.19
CA GLU A 183 10.84 28.76 2.19
C GLU A 183 10.48 28.26 3.61
N GLY A 184 9.63 27.24 3.72
CA GLY A 184 9.17 26.62 4.97
C GLY A 184 8.10 27.38 5.73
N GLU A 185 7.51 28.43 5.17
CA GLU A 185 6.47 29.27 5.80
C GLU A 185 5.35 29.59 4.80
N GLY A 186 4.09 29.48 5.19
CA GLY A 186 2.96 29.89 4.35
C GLY A 186 1.61 29.28 4.74
N ASP A 187 0.54 29.94 4.32
CA ASP A 187 -0.83 29.50 4.48
C ASP A 187 -1.25 28.69 3.23
N ILE A 188 -1.52 27.41 3.40
CA ILE A 188 -1.88 26.51 2.29
C ILE A 188 -3.24 25.84 2.50
N VAL A 189 -3.77 25.25 1.43
CA VAL A 189 -4.92 24.34 1.46
C VAL A 189 -4.60 23.02 0.75
N GLU A 190 -5.35 21.97 1.05
CA GLU A 190 -5.17 20.65 0.48
C GLU A 190 -6.47 20.12 -0.13
N ILE A 191 -6.36 19.51 -1.31
CA ILE A 191 -7.47 18.83 -1.98
C ILE A 191 -7.11 17.36 -2.10
N GLU A 192 -7.74 16.53 -1.26
CA GLU A 192 -7.48 15.10 -1.22
C GLU A 192 -8.36 14.27 -2.17
N GLY A 193 -7.97 13.03 -2.45
CA GLY A 193 -8.72 12.08 -3.25
C GLY A 193 -9.96 11.52 -2.55
N PHE A 194 -10.21 10.22 -2.69
CA PHE A 194 -11.27 9.54 -1.94
C PHE A 194 -10.77 9.19 -0.54
N PRO A 195 -11.37 9.73 0.55
CA PRO A 195 -11.05 9.34 1.92
C PRO A 195 -11.21 7.82 2.12
N GLY A 196 -10.22 7.20 2.78
CA GLY A 196 -10.19 5.75 3.02
C GLY A 196 -9.72 4.89 1.84
N HIS A 197 -9.49 5.47 0.67
CA HIS A 197 -8.85 4.74 -0.43
C HIS A 197 -7.34 4.61 -0.15
N PRO A 198 -6.73 3.41 -0.27
CA PRO A 198 -5.34 3.16 0.14
C PRO A 198 -4.33 4.16 -0.41
N ALA A 199 -4.38 4.45 -1.72
CA ALA A 199 -3.49 5.45 -2.31
C ALA A 199 -3.68 6.85 -1.69
N ASN A 200 -4.93 7.25 -1.39
CA ASN A 200 -5.17 8.54 -0.75
C ASN A 200 -4.66 8.55 0.69
N VAL A 201 -4.87 7.47 1.44
CA VAL A 201 -4.35 7.34 2.82
C VAL A 201 -2.83 7.46 2.82
N ALA A 202 -2.12 6.65 2.02
CA ALA A 202 -0.66 6.69 1.93
C ALA A 202 -0.13 8.07 1.50
N ARG A 203 -0.78 8.71 0.50
CA ARG A 203 -0.42 10.05 0.05
C ARG A 203 -0.60 11.09 1.16
N MET A 204 -1.75 11.07 1.85
CA MET A 204 -2.02 12.03 2.93
C MET A 204 -1.08 11.84 4.13
N GLU A 205 -0.72 10.59 4.45
CA GLU A 205 0.33 10.32 5.44
C GLU A 205 1.68 10.95 5.03
N GLY A 206 2.08 10.79 3.76
CA GLY A 206 3.31 11.39 3.24
C GLY A 206 3.29 12.92 3.30
N VAL A 207 2.15 13.55 2.98
CA VAL A 207 1.94 15.00 3.07
C VAL A 207 2.05 15.48 4.51
N ASP A 208 1.34 14.80 5.42
CA ASP A 208 1.32 15.16 6.85
C ASP A 208 2.71 15.00 7.48
N GLU A 209 3.47 13.96 7.13
CA GLU A 209 4.86 13.78 7.58
C GLU A 209 5.76 14.93 7.13
N VAL A 210 5.69 15.31 5.85
CA VAL A 210 6.51 16.41 5.34
C VAL A 210 6.14 17.73 6.02
N PHE A 211 4.88 18.09 6.10
CA PHE A 211 4.50 19.36 6.71
C PHE A 211 4.75 19.41 8.23
N ALA A 212 4.84 18.25 8.90
CA ALA A 212 5.33 18.20 10.28
C ALA A 212 6.81 18.62 10.41
N GLU A 213 7.64 18.40 9.37
CA GLU A 213 9.03 18.87 9.32
C GLU A 213 9.13 20.41 9.11
N TYR A 214 8.06 21.04 8.59
CA TYR A 214 8.00 22.47 8.27
C TYR A 214 6.92 23.20 9.11
N PRO A 215 7.16 23.48 10.39
CA PRO A 215 6.15 24.02 11.30
C PRO A 215 5.67 25.45 10.95
N GLY A 216 6.29 26.11 9.98
CA GLY A 216 5.83 27.39 9.43
C GLY A 216 4.80 27.25 8.32
N ILE A 217 4.61 26.05 7.77
CA ILE A 217 3.53 25.75 6.83
C ILE A 217 2.25 25.54 7.64
N ASN A 218 1.22 26.34 7.32
CA ASN A 218 -0.07 26.32 8.01
C ASN A 218 -1.17 25.80 7.09
N VAL A 219 -1.61 24.58 7.28
CA VAL A 219 -2.73 23.99 6.53
C VAL A 219 -4.04 24.57 7.04
N LEU A 220 -4.60 25.51 6.31
CA LEU A 220 -5.83 26.21 6.69
C LEU A 220 -7.09 25.34 6.55
N ALA A 221 -7.11 24.48 5.56
CA ALA A 221 -8.22 23.56 5.30
C ALA A 221 -7.80 22.41 4.38
N ARG A 222 -8.49 21.27 4.54
CA ARG A 222 -8.46 20.10 3.66
C ARG A 222 -9.88 19.77 3.24
N ASP A 223 -10.10 19.45 1.96
CA ASP A 223 -11.42 19.01 1.46
C ASP A 223 -11.23 17.99 0.32
N THR A 224 -12.26 17.20 0.07
CA THR A 224 -12.22 16.06 -0.85
C THR A 224 -12.61 16.44 -2.27
N GLY A 225 -11.72 16.24 -3.23
CA GLY A 225 -11.96 16.45 -4.68
C GLY A 225 -12.19 15.17 -5.48
N LYS A 226 -12.00 13.98 -4.87
CA LYS A 226 -12.34 12.65 -5.46
C LYS A 226 -11.64 12.33 -6.78
N TRP A 227 -10.45 12.88 -7.00
CA TRP A 227 -9.70 12.78 -8.25
C TRP A 227 -10.44 13.30 -9.49
N ASP A 228 -11.51 14.08 -9.29
CA ASP A 228 -12.35 14.64 -10.35
C ASP A 228 -12.02 16.10 -10.58
N GLU A 229 -11.78 16.48 -11.85
CA GLU A 229 -11.40 17.83 -12.25
C GLU A 229 -12.44 18.87 -11.83
N ALA A 230 -13.72 18.60 -12.11
CA ALA A 230 -14.79 19.55 -11.82
C ALA A 230 -15.00 19.73 -10.32
N THR A 231 -14.86 18.66 -9.53
CA THR A 231 -14.94 18.68 -8.07
C THR A 231 -13.74 19.45 -7.50
N GLY A 232 -12.52 19.19 -8.00
CA GLY A 232 -11.31 19.94 -7.63
C GLY A 232 -11.45 21.43 -7.90
N GLN A 233 -12.00 21.82 -9.05
CA GLN A 233 -12.29 23.21 -9.38
C GLN A 233 -13.28 23.86 -8.41
N GLN A 234 -14.34 23.13 -8.03
CA GLN A 234 -15.33 23.64 -7.08
C GLN A 234 -14.73 23.81 -5.69
N VAL A 235 -13.95 22.83 -5.21
CA VAL A 235 -13.29 22.87 -3.90
C VAL A 235 -12.31 24.05 -3.85
N MET A 236 -11.45 24.19 -4.85
CA MET A 236 -10.49 25.30 -4.91
C MET A 236 -11.19 26.66 -5.00
N SER A 237 -12.30 26.78 -5.75
CA SER A 237 -13.10 28.01 -5.79
C SER A 237 -13.64 28.39 -4.41
N ASN A 238 -14.06 27.40 -3.61
CA ASN A 238 -14.52 27.62 -2.24
C ASN A 238 -13.35 28.07 -1.34
N PHE A 239 -12.17 27.45 -1.47
CA PHE A 239 -10.98 27.83 -0.71
C PHE A 239 -10.54 29.26 -1.03
N LEU A 240 -10.48 29.65 -2.30
CA LEU A 240 -10.12 31.02 -2.70
C LEU A 240 -11.12 32.08 -2.19
N ALA A 241 -12.40 31.70 -2.07
CA ALA A 241 -13.42 32.59 -1.49
C ALA A 241 -13.28 32.74 0.04
N ALA A 242 -12.87 31.66 0.73
CA ALA A 242 -12.66 31.64 2.18
C ALA A 242 -11.30 32.21 2.59
N TYR A 243 -10.27 31.95 1.81
CA TYR A 243 -8.87 32.29 2.06
C TYR A 243 -8.28 33.02 0.84
N PRO A 244 -8.51 34.31 0.68
CA PRO A 244 -8.14 35.06 -0.53
C PRO A 244 -6.63 35.33 -0.69
N ASN A 245 -5.83 35.00 0.30
CA ASN A 245 -4.37 35.21 0.31
C ASN A 245 -3.67 33.88 0.62
N LEU A 246 -3.89 32.85 -0.17
CA LEU A 246 -3.17 31.59 -0.07
C LEU A 246 -1.77 31.74 -0.62
N ASP A 247 -0.78 31.18 0.07
CA ASP A 247 0.60 31.11 -0.40
C ASP A 247 0.82 29.86 -1.30
N GLY A 248 0.10 28.76 -1.02
CA GLY A 248 0.18 27.56 -1.82
C GLY A 248 -1.02 26.63 -1.70
N TYR A 249 -1.02 25.55 -2.50
CA TYR A 249 -1.98 24.47 -2.35
C TYR A 249 -1.37 23.14 -2.80
N TRP A 250 -1.76 22.08 -2.10
CA TRP A 250 -1.42 20.71 -2.47
C TRP A 250 -2.64 20.01 -3.07
N THR A 251 -2.42 19.32 -4.17
CA THR A 251 -3.45 18.50 -4.85
C THR A 251 -2.85 17.22 -5.42
N GLN A 252 -3.71 16.35 -5.95
CA GLN A 252 -3.32 15.11 -6.61
C GLN A 252 -4.21 14.81 -7.81
N ASP A 253 -3.62 14.20 -8.84
CA ASP A 253 -4.31 13.73 -10.05
C ASP A 253 -5.21 14.80 -10.70
N GLY A 254 -6.32 14.45 -11.34
CA GLY A 254 -7.20 15.36 -12.10
C GLY A 254 -7.67 16.60 -11.36
N MET A 255 -7.68 16.58 -10.03
CA MET A 255 -8.06 17.74 -9.23
C MET A 255 -7.13 18.94 -9.42
N ALA A 256 -5.85 18.69 -9.74
CA ALA A 256 -4.87 19.75 -9.96
C ALA A 256 -5.23 20.66 -11.14
N ILE A 257 -5.75 20.09 -12.22
CA ILE A 257 -6.22 20.85 -13.39
C ILE A 257 -7.38 21.75 -12.98
N GLY A 258 -8.37 21.20 -12.29
CA GLY A 258 -9.52 21.95 -11.80
C GLY A 258 -9.12 23.06 -10.82
N ALA A 259 -8.19 22.78 -9.90
CA ALA A 259 -7.67 23.76 -8.98
C ALA A 259 -6.97 24.93 -9.69
N LEU A 260 -6.11 24.63 -10.67
CA LEU A 260 -5.44 25.66 -11.46
C LEU A 260 -6.44 26.49 -12.29
N GLN A 261 -7.46 25.87 -12.89
CA GLN A 261 -8.55 26.59 -13.58
C GLN A 261 -9.32 27.53 -12.64
N ALA A 262 -9.54 27.13 -11.38
CA ALA A 262 -10.16 27.98 -10.38
C ALA A 262 -9.29 29.20 -10.04
N VAL A 263 -7.96 29.00 -9.87
CA VAL A 263 -6.99 30.09 -9.65
C VAL A 263 -6.98 31.04 -10.84
N MET A 264 -6.94 30.52 -12.07
CA MET A 264 -7.01 31.33 -13.30
C MET A 264 -8.28 32.16 -13.36
N ALA A 265 -9.42 31.58 -13.01
CA ALA A 265 -10.72 32.28 -13.01
C ALA A 265 -10.81 33.37 -11.92
N ALA A 266 -10.25 33.10 -10.75
CA ALA A 266 -10.19 34.07 -9.64
C ALA A 266 -9.18 35.18 -9.88
N ASN A 267 -8.10 34.88 -10.61
CA ASN A 267 -6.99 35.78 -10.95
C ASN A 267 -6.52 36.60 -9.72
N PRO A 268 -6.05 35.94 -8.64
CA PRO A 268 -5.65 36.62 -7.42
C PRO A 268 -4.43 37.53 -7.65
N ALA A 269 -4.27 38.54 -6.78
CA ALA A 269 -3.17 39.49 -6.90
C ALA A 269 -1.77 38.85 -6.73
N VAL A 270 -1.69 37.81 -5.92
CA VAL A 270 -0.54 36.91 -5.77
C VAL A 270 -1.04 35.51 -6.09
N TRP A 271 -0.38 34.84 -7.01
CA TRP A 271 -0.74 33.46 -7.37
C TRP A 271 -0.10 32.49 -6.38
N PRO A 272 -0.88 31.53 -5.85
CA PRO A 272 -0.33 30.54 -4.93
C PRO A 272 0.60 29.57 -5.67
N VAL A 273 1.65 29.10 -5.00
CA VAL A 273 2.47 27.97 -5.45
C VAL A 273 1.60 26.71 -5.52
N ALA A 274 1.73 25.96 -6.59
CA ALA A 274 0.82 24.87 -6.89
C ALA A 274 1.52 23.49 -6.91
N VAL A 275 0.87 22.47 -6.36
CA VAL A 275 1.17 21.09 -6.72
C VAL A 275 0.21 20.65 -7.82
N GLY A 276 0.77 20.23 -8.95
CA GLY A 276 0.07 19.90 -10.17
C GLY A 276 -0.03 18.40 -10.42
N GLU A 277 -0.40 18.07 -11.65
CA GLU A 277 -0.59 16.69 -12.12
C GLU A 277 0.34 16.36 -13.29
N GLY A 278 0.84 15.13 -13.32
CA GLY A 278 1.59 14.59 -14.46
C GLY A 278 0.70 14.24 -15.64
N ARG A 279 0.07 15.24 -16.27
CA ARG A 279 -0.81 15.11 -17.43
C ARG A 279 -0.53 16.20 -18.46
N CYS A 280 -0.61 15.87 -19.76
CA CYS A 280 -0.34 16.83 -20.83
C CYS A 280 -1.27 18.05 -20.78
N GLN A 281 -2.53 17.90 -20.37
CA GLN A 281 -3.44 19.02 -20.15
C GLN A 281 -2.91 19.99 -19.09
N PHE A 282 -2.35 19.48 -17.97
CA PHE A 282 -1.77 20.33 -16.96
C PHE A 282 -0.51 21.05 -17.46
N ILE A 283 0.38 20.34 -18.15
CA ILE A 283 1.59 20.92 -18.76
C ILE A 283 1.23 22.05 -19.75
N ASN A 284 0.24 21.81 -20.64
CA ASN A 284 -0.21 22.82 -21.58
C ASN A 284 -0.82 24.04 -20.88
N LEU A 285 -1.67 23.80 -19.85
CA LEU A 285 -2.27 24.86 -19.06
C LEU A 285 -1.22 25.67 -18.28
N TRP A 286 -0.19 25.01 -17.77
CA TRP A 286 0.96 25.66 -17.10
C TRP A 286 1.71 26.59 -18.07
N VAL A 287 1.99 26.15 -19.30
CA VAL A 287 2.61 26.98 -20.33
C VAL A 287 1.77 28.22 -20.62
N ASP A 288 0.45 28.07 -20.78
CA ASP A 288 -0.48 29.18 -21.00
C ASP A 288 -0.48 30.17 -19.80
N VAL A 289 -0.39 29.66 -18.57
CA VAL A 289 -0.31 30.50 -17.36
C VAL A 289 0.95 31.34 -17.36
N LEU A 290 2.11 30.77 -17.71
CA LEU A 290 3.39 31.48 -17.74
C LEU A 290 3.43 32.65 -18.71
N GLU A 291 2.58 32.67 -19.76
CA GLU A 291 2.46 33.82 -20.66
C GLU A 291 2.00 35.10 -19.94
N SER A 292 1.13 34.94 -18.92
CA SER A 292 0.56 36.06 -18.15
C SER A 292 1.12 36.18 -16.73
N GLN A 293 1.65 35.10 -16.18
CA GLN A 293 2.20 34.96 -14.82
C GLN A 293 3.58 34.29 -14.90
N PRO A 294 4.62 34.99 -15.33
CA PRO A 294 5.94 34.41 -15.59
C PRO A 294 6.64 33.90 -14.33
N ASP A 295 6.20 34.35 -13.14
CA ASP A 295 6.74 33.93 -11.85
C ASP A 295 5.88 32.82 -11.18
N PHE A 296 4.92 32.21 -11.91
CA PHE A 296 4.13 31.09 -11.39
C PHE A 296 4.99 29.85 -11.23
N GLU A 297 4.95 29.26 -10.04
CA GLU A 297 5.70 28.06 -9.68
C GLU A 297 4.77 26.88 -9.43
N THR A 298 5.12 25.75 -10.04
CA THR A 298 4.40 24.49 -9.84
C THR A 298 5.27 23.28 -10.12
N ILE A 299 4.89 22.14 -9.58
CA ILE A 299 5.48 20.83 -9.84
C ILE A 299 4.42 19.88 -10.40
N ALA A 300 4.81 19.00 -11.29
CA ALA A 300 4.00 17.88 -11.75
C ALA A 300 4.77 16.58 -11.53
N VAL A 301 4.26 15.71 -10.68
CA VAL A 301 4.84 14.39 -10.40
C VAL A 301 4.00 13.34 -11.12
N ALA A 302 4.63 12.52 -11.97
CA ALA A 302 3.93 11.49 -12.72
C ALA A 302 3.38 10.40 -11.80
N ASN A 303 2.11 10.05 -11.99
CA ASN A 303 1.48 8.82 -11.47
C ASN A 303 1.27 7.91 -12.69
N PRO A 304 2.21 6.99 -13.00
CA PRO A 304 2.29 6.39 -14.32
C PRO A 304 1.30 5.22 -14.51
N PRO A 305 0.40 5.24 -15.52
CA PRO A 305 -0.37 4.04 -15.91
C PRO A 305 0.52 2.87 -16.35
N GLY A 306 1.77 3.15 -16.71
CA GLY A 306 2.80 2.20 -17.13
C GLY A 306 3.21 1.17 -16.09
N VAL A 307 2.76 1.30 -14.83
CA VAL A 307 2.93 0.25 -13.80
C VAL A 307 2.28 -1.07 -14.23
N SER A 308 1.12 -1.03 -14.89
CA SER A 308 0.43 -2.24 -15.35
C SER A 308 1.14 -2.96 -16.50
N PRO A 309 1.53 -2.32 -17.62
CA PRO A 309 2.33 -2.98 -18.65
C PRO A 309 3.73 -3.38 -18.15
N THR A 310 4.32 -2.69 -17.18
CA THR A 310 5.52 -3.17 -16.47
C THR A 310 5.21 -4.46 -15.72
N GLY A 311 4.06 -4.55 -15.03
CA GLY A 311 3.56 -5.76 -14.38
C GLY A 311 3.33 -6.91 -15.37
N LEU A 312 2.88 -6.62 -16.60
CA LEU A 312 2.79 -7.61 -17.68
C LEU A 312 4.17 -8.20 -18.02
N ARG A 313 5.20 -7.35 -18.17
CA ARG A 313 6.58 -7.82 -18.42
C ARG A 313 7.09 -8.69 -17.28
N ILE A 314 6.81 -8.30 -16.03
CA ILE A 314 7.15 -9.10 -14.84
C ILE A 314 6.44 -10.46 -14.90
N ALA A 315 5.13 -10.50 -15.17
CA ALA A 315 4.37 -11.75 -15.29
C ALA A 315 4.96 -12.68 -16.37
N VAL A 316 5.28 -12.14 -17.55
CA VAL A 316 5.87 -12.91 -18.65
C VAL A 316 7.24 -13.50 -18.26
N ASN A 317 8.11 -12.70 -17.61
CA ASN A 317 9.40 -13.19 -17.15
C ASN A 317 9.25 -14.32 -16.11
N MET A 318 8.31 -14.17 -15.16
CA MET A 318 7.99 -15.22 -14.19
C MET A 318 7.47 -16.50 -14.88
N LEU A 319 6.58 -16.38 -15.84
CA LEU A 319 6.04 -17.50 -16.61
C LEU A 319 7.11 -18.20 -17.47
N GLN A 320 8.09 -17.46 -17.98
CA GLN A 320 9.26 -18.01 -18.68
C GLN A 320 10.23 -18.73 -17.75
N GLY A 321 10.03 -18.64 -16.42
CA GLY A 321 10.87 -19.29 -15.42
C GLY A 321 12.15 -18.52 -15.09
N GLU A 322 12.21 -17.23 -15.43
CA GLU A 322 13.30 -16.36 -14.98
C GLU A 322 13.31 -16.29 -13.45
N LYS A 323 14.49 -16.33 -12.86
CA LYS A 323 14.63 -16.35 -11.40
C LYS A 323 14.45 -14.93 -10.85
N LEU A 324 13.44 -14.76 -10.01
CA LEU A 324 13.18 -13.52 -9.34
C LEU A 324 14.24 -13.23 -8.26
N ASN A 325 14.72 -12.01 -8.21
CA ASN A 325 15.56 -11.52 -7.12
C ASN A 325 14.66 -10.93 -6.01
N GLU A 326 14.33 -11.76 -5.02
CA GLU A 326 13.44 -11.37 -3.92
C GLU A 326 14.00 -10.23 -3.07
N SER A 327 15.33 -10.01 -3.06
CA SER A 327 15.97 -8.91 -2.32
C SER A 327 15.62 -7.52 -2.88
N LYS A 328 15.07 -7.45 -4.09
CA LYS A 328 14.63 -6.21 -4.73
C LYS A 328 13.14 -5.91 -4.51
N LEU A 329 12.45 -6.76 -3.78
CA LEU A 329 11.04 -6.58 -3.48
C LEU A 329 10.88 -5.88 -2.14
N GLY A 330 9.78 -5.13 -2.01
CA GLY A 330 9.41 -4.39 -0.81
C GLY A 330 7.90 -4.39 -0.56
N GLY A 331 7.37 -3.29 -0.01
CA GLY A 331 5.94 -3.09 0.22
C GLY A 331 5.38 -3.85 1.40
N VAL A 332 4.06 -3.80 1.56
CA VAL A 332 3.35 -4.29 2.76
C VAL A 332 3.47 -5.79 3.01
N ASN A 333 3.64 -6.60 1.95
CA ASN A 333 3.75 -8.06 2.07
C ASN A 333 5.14 -8.60 1.67
N GLY A 334 6.12 -7.71 1.43
CA GLY A 334 7.45 -8.09 0.96
C GLY A 334 7.50 -8.61 -0.49
N LEU A 335 6.43 -8.49 -1.26
CA LEU A 335 6.30 -8.98 -2.64
C LEU A 335 5.96 -7.85 -3.62
N SER A 336 6.31 -6.60 -3.30
CA SER A 336 6.02 -5.43 -4.13
C SER A 336 7.22 -5.03 -4.99
N PHE A 337 6.98 -4.94 -6.29
CA PHE A 337 7.87 -4.32 -7.26
C PHE A 337 7.62 -2.81 -7.25
N VAL A 338 8.48 -2.06 -6.59
CA VAL A 338 8.35 -0.60 -6.50
C VAL A 338 8.96 0.03 -7.76
N ILE A 339 8.09 0.57 -8.60
CA ILE A 339 8.49 1.20 -9.86
C ILE A 339 8.92 2.64 -9.60
N PRO A 340 10.07 3.09 -10.11
CA PRO A 340 10.47 4.48 -10.00
C PRO A 340 9.45 5.43 -10.62
N VAL A 341 9.21 6.59 -9.99
CA VAL A 341 8.43 7.66 -10.61
C VAL A 341 9.17 8.12 -11.88
N PRO A 342 8.57 8.00 -13.07
CA PRO A 342 9.32 8.16 -14.32
C PRO A 342 9.66 9.61 -14.63
N MET A 343 8.88 10.57 -14.12
CA MET A 343 9.02 11.97 -14.49
C MET A 343 8.53 12.90 -13.37
N ILE A 344 9.38 13.88 -13.04
CA ILE A 344 9.07 14.99 -12.15
C ILE A 344 9.39 16.26 -12.91
N ILE A 345 8.38 17.08 -13.17
CA ILE A 345 8.52 18.34 -13.92
C ILE A 345 8.37 19.51 -12.94
N THR A 346 9.31 20.41 -12.98
CA THR A 346 9.32 21.69 -12.28
C THR A 346 9.53 22.82 -13.30
N ASN A 347 9.52 24.07 -12.85
CA ASN A 347 9.86 25.21 -13.75
C ASN A 347 11.24 25.07 -14.38
N GLU A 348 12.19 24.38 -13.71
CA GLU A 348 13.57 24.23 -14.20
C GLU A 348 13.67 23.29 -15.42
N ASN A 349 12.83 22.24 -15.48
CA ASN A 349 12.83 21.25 -16.55
C ASN A 349 11.50 21.15 -17.32
N LEU A 350 10.68 22.20 -17.29
CA LEU A 350 9.37 22.22 -17.96
C LEU A 350 9.45 21.83 -19.45
N GLN A 351 10.58 22.11 -20.11
CA GLN A 351 10.77 21.73 -21.51
C GLN A 351 10.68 20.22 -21.74
N GLU A 352 11.08 19.39 -20.79
CA GLU A 352 10.94 17.93 -20.88
C GLU A 352 9.46 17.51 -20.93
N GLY A 353 8.62 18.15 -20.09
CA GLY A 353 7.17 17.93 -20.12
C GLY A 353 6.53 18.38 -21.43
N ILE A 354 6.94 19.53 -21.96
CA ILE A 354 6.47 20.05 -23.25
C ILE A 354 6.87 19.09 -24.38
N ASP A 355 8.12 18.66 -24.42
CA ASP A 355 8.61 17.74 -25.46
C ASP A 355 7.90 16.38 -25.38
N TYR A 356 7.66 15.87 -24.16
CA TYR A 356 6.90 14.64 -23.95
C TYR A 356 5.47 14.74 -24.48
N CYS A 357 4.81 15.89 -24.28
CA CYS A 357 3.42 16.12 -24.65
C CYS A 357 3.21 16.58 -26.10
N ALA A 358 4.26 16.88 -26.85
CA ALA A 358 4.17 17.55 -28.17
C ALA A 358 3.30 16.83 -29.20
N ASP A 359 3.21 15.51 -29.16
CA ASP A 359 2.44 14.67 -30.08
C ASP A 359 1.31 13.88 -29.38
N LYS A 360 1.01 14.21 -28.14
CA LYS A 360 0.04 13.50 -27.30
C LYS A 360 -1.23 14.33 -27.04
N PRO A 361 -2.38 13.69 -26.86
CA PRO A 361 -3.60 14.40 -26.50
C PRO A 361 -3.51 14.94 -25.06
N ASP A 362 -4.30 15.97 -24.75
CA ASP A 362 -4.38 16.58 -23.41
C ASP A 362 -4.67 15.57 -22.29
N ALA A 363 -5.49 14.57 -22.57
CA ALA A 363 -5.83 13.51 -21.61
C ALA A 363 -4.67 12.55 -21.28
N HIS A 364 -3.55 12.60 -22.03
CA HIS A 364 -2.42 11.68 -21.82
C HIS A 364 -1.64 12.03 -20.57
N LEU A 365 -1.42 11.02 -19.70
CA LEU A 365 -0.61 11.17 -18.49
C LEU A 365 0.87 11.05 -18.83
N LEU A 366 1.71 11.75 -18.07
CA LEU A 366 3.14 11.52 -18.07
C LEU A 366 3.39 10.10 -17.57
N ASP A 367 4.09 9.30 -18.35
CA ASP A 367 4.18 7.86 -18.15
C ASP A 367 5.59 7.35 -18.40
N GLY A 368 5.87 6.17 -17.86
CA GLY A 368 7.08 5.42 -18.12
C GLY A 368 6.80 3.94 -17.94
N ILE A 369 7.12 3.16 -18.97
CA ILE A 369 7.01 1.71 -18.98
C ILE A 369 8.43 1.17 -18.99
N MET A 370 8.80 0.38 -17.97
CA MET A 370 10.10 -0.29 -17.98
C MET A 370 10.16 -1.26 -19.17
N THR A 371 11.24 -1.23 -19.90
CA THR A 371 11.52 -2.20 -20.96
C THR A 371 11.71 -3.59 -20.37
N ASP A 372 11.60 -4.64 -21.19
CA ASP A 372 11.86 -6.01 -20.73
C ASP A 372 13.27 -6.16 -20.14
N GLN A 373 14.26 -5.48 -20.73
CA GLN A 373 15.63 -5.49 -20.23
C GLN A 373 15.76 -4.80 -18.86
N GLU A 374 15.14 -3.64 -18.68
CA GLU A 374 15.15 -2.94 -17.38
C GLU A 374 14.45 -3.76 -16.29
N VAL A 375 13.33 -4.42 -16.61
CA VAL A 375 12.65 -5.34 -15.69
C VAL A 375 13.58 -6.50 -15.29
N LYS A 376 14.26 -7.10 -16.26
CA LYS A 376 15.22 -8.19 -16.00
C LYS A 376 16.41 -7.71 -15.17
N ASP A 377 17.01 -6.59 -15.53
CA ASP A 377 18.19 -6.05 -14.84
C ASP A 377 17.85 -5.63 -13.40
N THR A 378 16.61 -5.18 -13.16
CA THR A 378 16.20 -4.71 -11.84
C THR A 378 15.72 -5.84 -10.94
N TYR A 379 14.88 -6.76 -11.46
CA TYR A 379 14.13 -7.69 -10.60
C TYR A 379 14.48 -9.18 -10.86
N PHE A 380 15.16 -9.52 -11.95
CA PHE A 380 15.50 -10.90 -12.30
C PHE A 380 17.00 -11.11 -12.48
N SER A 381 17.80 -10.05 -12.44
CA SER A 381 19.25 -10.20 -12.41
C SER A 381 19.66 -10.81 -11.08
N GLU A 382 20.54 -11.81 -11.14
CA GLU A 382 21.33 -12.13 -9.96
C GLU A 382 22.12 -10.86 -9.60
N ASP A 383 22.10 -10.43 -8.33
CA ASP A 383 22.91 -9.31 -7.89
C ASP A 383 24.36 -9.54 -8.38
N GLU A 384 24.81 -8.77 -9.39
CA GLU A 384 26.23 -8.64 -9.70
C GLU A 384 26.96 -7.77 -8.64
N GLY A 385 26.32 -7.53 -7.50
CA GLY A 385 26.93 -7.09 -6.27
C GLY A 385 27.66 -8.28 -5.69
N ALA A 386 28.95 -8.44 -6.09
CA ALA A 386 29.88 -9.41 -5.56
C ALA A 386 29.17 -10.76 -5.25
N MET A 387 29.26 -11.73 -6.15
CA MET A 387 29.28 -13.11 -5.70
C MET A 387 30.49 -13.22 -4.76
N GLU A 388 30.29 -12.87 -3.49
CA GLU A 388 30.98 -13.58 -2.45
C GLU A 388 30.54 -15.04 -2.68
N GLU A 389 31.52 -15.90 -2.93
CA GLU A 389 31.26 -17.35 -2.95
C GLU A 389 30.37 -17.64 -1.74
N PRO A 390 29.30 -18.47 -1.87
CA PRO A 390 28.43 -18.79 -0.73
C PRO A 390 29.33 -19.02 0.48
N MET A 391 29.21 -18.21 1.51
CA MET A 391 30.06 -18.37 2.68
C MET A 391 29.88 -19.80 3.14
N GLU A 392 30.95 -20.58 3.07
CA GLU A 392 30.90 -21.98 3.54
C GLU A 392 30.81 -21.93 5.07
N GLY A 393 29.65 -22.33 5.65
CA GLY A 393 29.50 -22.51 7.08
C GLY A 393 30.53 -23.49 7.69
N PRO A 394 30.53 -23.70 9.00
CA PRO A 394 29.50 -23.24 9.95
C PRO A 394 29.63 -21.76 10.36
N PHE A 395 28.50 -21.06 10.41
CA PHE A 395 28.42 -19.64 10.75
C PHE A 395 28.37 -19.40 12.25
N THR A 396 28.93 -18.30 12.71
CA THR A 396 28.90 -17.87 14.10
C THR A 396 27.98 -16.68 14.28
N VAL A 397 26.90 -16.84 15.05
CA VAL A 397 25.95 -15.78 15.34
C VAL A 397 26.20 -15.21 16.71
N GLY A 398 26.33 -13.87 16.80
CA GLY A 398 26.48 -13.12 18.03
C GLY A 398 25.13 -12.60 18.53
N ILE A 399 24.92 -12.60 19.84
CA ILE A 399 23.71 -12.07 20.49
C ILE A 399 24.12 -10.92 21.41
N SER A 400 23.52 -9.72 21.22
CA SER A 400 23.65 -8.60 22.13
C SER A 400 22.31 -8.34 22.83
N ASN A 401 22.25 -8.56 24.15
CA ASN A 401 21.07 -8.37 24.96
C ASN A 401 21.41 -7.59 26.24
N PRO A 402 20.88 -6.35 26.43
CA PRO A 402 21.22 -5.49 27.56
C PRO A 402 20.41 -5.76 28.84
N PHE A 403 19.43 -6.67 28.79
CA PHE A 403 18.54 -6.98 29.91
C PHE A 403 18.45 -8.48 30.15
N ILE A 404 18.74 -8.95 31.35
CA ILE A 404 18.58 -10.36 31.73
C ILE A 404 17.51 -10.56 32.83
N SER A 405 17.01 -9.48 33.39
CA SER A 405 16.09 -9.52 34.54
C SER A 405 14.63 -9.77 34.16
N SER A 406 14.27 -9.79 32.87
CA SER A 406 12.91 -10.09 32.43
C SER A 406 12.74 -11.54 31.97
N GLU A 407 11.59 -12.14 32.29
CA GLU A 407 11.25 -13.50 31.83
C GLU A 407 11.21 -13.60 30.31
N TYR A 408 10.73 -12.57 29.63
CA TYR A 408 10.73 -12.45 28.17
C TYR A 408 12.14 -12.64 27.58
N ARG A 409 13.13 -11.91 28.11
CA ARG A 409 14.52 -11.99 27.63
C ARG A 409 15.16 -13.34 27.92
N THR A 410 14.84 -13.91 29.07
CA THR A 410 15.31 -15.26 29.45
C THR A 410 14.77 -16.31 28.51
N GLN A 411 13.48 -16.24 28.16
CA GLN A 411 12.85 -17.14 27.20
C GLN A 411 13.39 -16.92 25.80
N MET A 412 13.56 -15.67 25.36
CA MET A 412 14.14 -15.33 24.06
C MET A 412 15.52 -15.99 23.86
N ILE A 413 16.42 -15.85 24.85
CA ILE A 413 17.76 -16.47 24.78
C ILE A 413 17.66 -18.00 24.77
N ALA A 414 16.76 -18.59 25.56
CA ALA A 414 16.56 -20.04 25.56
C ALA A 414 16.08 -20.57 24.21
N SER A 415 15.13 -19.88 23.58
CA SER A 415 14.63 -20.23 22.25
C SER A 415 15.69 -20.05 21.16
N LEU A 416 16.54 -19.00 21.26
CA LEU A 416 17.67 -18.81 20.33
C LEU A 416 18.67 -19.96 20.42
N ILE A 417 18.97 -20.47 21.64
CA ILE A 417 19.86 -21.61 21.85
C ILE A 417 19.24 -22.86 21.23
N GLU A 418 17.96 -23.13 21.46
CA GLU A 418 17.24 -24.31 20.95
C GLU A 418 17.25 -24.32 19.40
N VAL A 419 16.90 -23.20 18.77
CA VAL A 419 16.93 -23.09 17.29
C VAL A 419 18.36 -23.22 16.74
N ASN A 420 19.35 -22.64 17.45
CA ASN A 420 20.73 -22.76 17.00
C ASN A 420 21.26 -24.21 17.12
N GLU A 421 20.81 -25.00 18.12
CA GLU A 421 21.16 -26.41 18.24
C GLU A 421 20.69 -27.20 16.99
N GLU A 422 19.51 -26.87 16.42
CA GLU A 422 19.03 -27.48 15.17
C GLU A 422 19.96 -27.17 13.99
N TYR A 423 20.49 -25.95 13.87
CA TYR A 423 21.44 -25.57 12.82
C TYR A 423 22.83 -26.15 13.07
N MET A 424 23.25 -26.29 14.33
CA MET A 424 24.50 -26.99 14.66
C MET A 424 24.46 -28.48 14.29
N ASP A 425 23.34 -29.14 14.53
CA ASP A 425 23.13 -30.54 14.15
C ASP A 425 23.17 -30.75 12.62
N GLN A 426 22.80 -29.72 11.86
CA GLN A 426 22.89 -29.69 10.40
C GLN A 426 24.30 -29.29 9.90
N GLY A 427 25.20 -28.88 10.78
CA GLY A 427 26.53 -28.37 10.42
C GLY A 427 26.54 -26.98 9.82
N ILE A 428 25.44 -26.21 9.97
CA ILE A 428 25.24 -24.87 9.41
C ILE A 428 25.80 -23.80 10.37
N ALA A 429 25.64 -23.98 11.69
CA ALA A 429 26.04 -22.98 12.68
C ALA A 429 27.06 -23.51 13.68
N ASN A 430 27.82 -22.59 14.27
CA ASN A 430 28.63 -22.80 15.48
C ASN A 430 27.77 -22.49 16.73
N GLU A 431 28.36 -22.71 17.92
CA GLU A 431 27.75 -22.27 19.17
C GLU A 431 27.57 -20.73 19.17
N LEU A 432 26.42 -20.25 19.67
CA LEU A 432 26.13 -18.82 19.77
C LEU A 432 27.14 -18.08 20.63
N VAL A 433 27.55 -16.89 20.23
CA VAL A 433 28.35 -15.99 21.05
C VAL A 433 27.42 -15.01 21.75
N ILE A 434 27.07 -15.28 23.01
CA ILE A 434 26.08 -14.53 23.75
C ILE A 434 26.75 -13.49 24.65
N GLU A 435 26.50 -12.22 24.39
CA GLU A 435 26.82 -11.06 25.23
C GLU A 435 25.48 -10.58 25.85
N SER A 436 25.18 -11.02 27.06
CA SER A 436 23.91 -10.74 27.73
C SER A 436 24.13 -10.39 29.20
N ALA A 437 23.79 -9.18 29.61
CA ALA A 437 23.92 -8.68 30.96
C ALA A 437 23.02 -7.46 31.16
N ASP A 438 22.54 -7.24 32.38
CA ASP A 438 21.88 -5.97 32.74
C ASP A 438 22.89 -4.83 32.61
N THR A 439 22.67 -3.96 31.62
CA THR A 439 23.59 -2.87 31.30
C THR A 439 22.86 -1.67 30.69
N ASP A 440 23.58 -0.55 30.60
CA ASP A 440 23.15 0.65 29.88
C ASP A 440 23.64 0.67 28.42
N VAL A 441 23.35 1.73 27.69
CA VAL A 441 23.77 1.92 26.28
C VAL A 441 25.28 1.75 26.12
N ALA A 442 26.09 2.29 27.04
CA ALA A 442 27.55 2.18 26.97
C ALA A 442 28.01 0.72 27.13
N GLY A 443 27.37 -0.03 28.03
CA GLY A 443 27.63 -1.46 28.17
C GLY A 443 27.18 -2.26 26.97
N GLN A 444 26.07 -1.90 26.33
CA GLN A 444 25.62 -2.57 25.10
C GLN A 444 26.55 -2.26 23.91
N ILE A 445 27.05 -1.05 23.79
CA ILE A 445 28.12 -0.72 22.84
C ILE A 445 29.33 -1.66 23.05
N GLN A 446 29.73 -1.90 24.29
CA GLN A 446 30.82 -2.82 24.59
C GLN A 446 30.50 -4.27 24.21
N GLN A 447 29.23 -4.73 24.39
CA GLN A 447 28.79 -6.04 23.92
C GLN A 447 28.96 -6.16 22.40
N LEU A 448 28.46 -5.20 21.66
CA LEU A 448 28.59 -5.14 20.19
C LEU A 448 30.06 -5.13 19.74
N GLN A 449 30.89 -4.30 20.36
CA GLN A 449 32.34 -4.27 20.07
C GLN A 449 33.03 -5.61 20.36
N ASN A 450 32.61 -6.33 21.42
CA ASN A 450 33.12 -7.66 21.72
C ASN A 450 32.73 -8.67 20.64
N LEU A 451 31.49 -8.61 20.12
CA LEU A 451 31.02 -9.48 19.02
C LEU A 451 31.77 -9.16 17.72
N ILE A 452 31.91 -7.89 17.39
CA ILE A 452 32.70 -7.44 16.24
C ILE A 452 34.15 -7.90 16.33
N ALA A 453 34.75 -7.82 17.52
CA ALA A 453 36.13 -8.28 17.74
C ALA A 453 36.29 -9.80 17.70
N LYS A 454 35.23 -10.56 17.89
CA LYS A 454 35.18 -12.03 17.74
C LYS A 454 34.92 -12.48 16.32
N ASP A 455 34.75 -11.53 15.39
CA ASP A 455 34.56 -11.79 13.95
C ASP A 455 33.39 -12.72 13.70
N VAL A 456 32.22 -12.42 14.31
CA VAL A 456 30.99 -13.17 14.10
C VAL A 456 30.41 -12.87 12.72
N ASP A 457 29.71 -13.80 12.10
CA ASP A 457 29.14 -13.65 10.77
C ASP A 457 27.83 -12.83 10.80
N ALA A 458 27.06 -12.92 11.88
CA ALA A 458 25.85 -12.14 12.10
C ALA A 458 25.70 -11.71 13.55
N ILE A 459 25.01 -10.60 13.79
CA ILE A 459 24.64 -10.12 15.12
C ILE A 459 23.13 -9.97 15.21
N LEU A 460 22.50 -10.68 16.16
CA LEU A 460 21.16 -10.38 16.61
C LEU A 460 21.25 -9.39 17.76
N VAL A 461 20.81 -8.17 17.57
CA VAL A 461 20.82 -7.13 18.59
C VAL A 461 19.40 -6.92 19.10
N ASN A 462 19.22 -7.00 20.43
CA ASN A 462 18.02 -6.49 21.07
C ASN A 462 18.36 -5.12 21.65
N PRO A 463 17.99 -4.02 21.00
CA PRO A 463 18.49 -2.70 21.40
C PRO A 463 17.83 -2.21 22.68
N GLY A 464 18.66 -1.67 23.58
CA GLY A 464 18.20 -0.95 24.78
C GLY A 464 17.98 0.54 24.52
N ASP A 465 18.43 1.04 23.36
CA ASP A 465 18.25 2.42 22.89
C ASP A 465 18.32 2.44 21.37
N VAL A 466 17.42 3.19 20.73
CA VAL A 466 17.24 3.17 19.26
C VAL A 466 18.25 4.00 18.48
N SER A 467 18.99 4.89 19.13
CA SER A 467 19.91 5.80 18.47
C SER A 467 21.36 5.69 18.96
N GLY A 468 21.54 5.34 20.22
CA GLY A 468 22.86 5.31 20.86
C GLY A 468 23.78 4.21 20.31
N LEU A 469 23.25 3.22 19.60
CA LEU A 469 23.99 2.09 19.06
C LEU A 469 24.41 2.28 17.59
N ASN A 470 23.83 3.25 16.86
CA ASN A 470 23.95 3.39 15.42
C ASN A 470 25.39 3.31 14.90
N ALA A 471 26.30 4.09 15.47
CA ALA A 471 27.71 4.13 15.02
C ALA A 471 28.42 2.77 15.18
N THR A 472 28.05 1.98 16.18
CA THR A 472 28.66 0.65 16.42
C THR A 472 28.03 -0.41 15.50
N LEU A 473 26.75 -0.25 15.17
CA LEU A 473 26.06 -1.12 14.20
C LEU A 473 26.58 -0.84 12.78
N GLU A 474 26.78 0.43 12.42
CA GLU A 474 27.45 0.81 11.16
C GLU A 474 28.86 0.21 11.07
N GLU A 475 29.66 0.21 12.18
CA GLU A 475 30.97 -0.46 12.21
C GLU A 475 30.87 -1.97 11.93
N ALA A 476 29.84 -2.64 12.44
CA ALA A 476 29.61 -4.07 12.17
C ALA A 476 29.26 -4.29 10.67
N LEU A 477 28.36 -3.49 10.12
CA LEU A 477 27.96 -3.53 8.71
C LEU A 477 29.15 -3.25 7.77
N ASP A 478 29.99 -2.28 8.08
CA ASP A 478 31.20 -1.96 7.30
C ASP A 478 32.22 -3.12 7.26
N LYS A 479 32.13 -4.04 8.22
CA LYS A 479 32.94 -5.26 8.26
C LYS A 479 32.28 -6.47 7.59
N GLY A 480 31.12 -6.27 6.99
CA GLY A 480 30.36 -7.34 6.34
C GLY A 480 29.57 -8.23 7.31
N ILE A 481 29.43 -7.85 8.59
CA ILE A 481 28.62 -8.58 9.56
C ILE A 481 27.15 -8.29 9.31
N ILE A 482 26.33 -9.30 9.15
CA ILE A 482 24.88 -9.15 9.03
C ILE A 482 24.32 -8.67 10.39
N VAL A 483 23.57 -7.57 10.40
CA VAL A 483 22.95 -7.05 11.62
C VAL A 483 21.44 -7.17 11.55
N ILE A 484 20.86 -7.82 12.55
CA ILE A 484 19.41 -8.00 12.68
C ILE A 484 18.99 -7.45 14.05
N SER A 485 18.17 -6.40 14.05
CA SER A 485 17.50 -5.92 15.25
C SER A 485 16.30 -6.79 15.55
N VAL A 486 16.16 -7.21 16.78
CA VAL A 486 15.04 -8.06 17.22
C VAL A 486 14.21 -7.34 18.28
N ASP A 487 12.88 -7.45 18.15
CA ASP A 487 11.88 -6.89 19.08
C ASP A 487 11.73 -5.34 19.02
N GLN A 488 12.80 -4.60 18.74
CA GLN A 488 12.79 -3.15 18.61
C GLN A 488 13.29 -2.76 17.22
N GLU A 489 12.54 -1.94 16.52
CA GLU A 489 12.93 -1.40 15.22
C GLU A 489 14.05 -0.37 15.37
N LEU A 490 15.04 -0.45 14.50
CA LEU A 490 16.14 0.50 14.36
C LEU A 490 16.11 1.12 12.97
N ASP A 491 16.16 2.43 12.92
CA ASP A 491 16.32 3.20 11.67
C ASP A 491 17.81 3.37 11.34
N VAL A 492 18.43 2.26 10.95
CA VAL A 492 19.84 2.21 10.52
C VAL A 492 19.89 1.52 9.16
N PRO A 493 20.43 2.18 8.11
CA PRO A 493 20.52 1.57 6.77
C PRO A 493 21.22 0.20 6.81
N ASN A 494 20.65 -0.78 6.10
CA ASN A 494 21.12 -2.16 6.02
C ASN A 494 21.05 -2.98 7.33
N VAL A 495 20.38 -2.51 8.37
CA VAL A 495 19.96 -3.31 9.52
C VAL A 495 18.59 -3.91 9.21
N TYR A 496 18.47 -5.23 9.33
CA TYR A 496 17.18 -5.91 9.23
C TYR A 496 16.43 -5.81 10.55
N ASN A 497 15.12 -5.62 10.51
CA ASN A 497 14.27 -5.57 11.71
C ASN A 497 13.34 -6.77 11.76
N VAL A 498 13.32 -7.48 12.89
CA VAL A 498 12.45 -8.62 13.14
C VAL A 498 11.67 -8.37 14.44
N GLY A 499 10.38 -8.14 14.33
CA GLY A 499 9.53 -7.81 15.46
C GLY A 499 8.05 -7.84 15.09
N ILE A 500 7.22 -7.45 16.05
CA ILE A 500 5.79 -7.22 15.83
C ILE A 500 5.53 -5.71 15.80
N ASP A 501 4.45 -5.31 15.16
CA ASP A 501 3.95 -3.94 15.28
C ASP A 501 3.43 -3.73 16.73
N GLN A 502 4.21 -2.99 17.51
CA GLN A 502 3.93 -2.75 18.92
C GLN A 502 2.66 -1.90 19.13
N LYS A 503 2.39 -1.00 18.20
CA LYS A 503 1.23 -0.12 18.23
C LYS A 503 -0.06 -0.88 17.92
N GLU A 504 -0.08 -1.66 16.83
CA GLU A 504 -1.22 -2.49 16.45
C GLU A 504 -1.48 -3.61 17.49
N TRP A 505 -0.43 -4.19 18.07
CA TRP A 505 -0.57 -5.11 19.19
C TRP A 505 -1.34 -4.48 20.36
N ALA A 506 -0.99 -3.26 20.75
CA ALA A 506 -1.64 -2.54 21.83
C ALA A 506 -3.08 -2.12 21.47
N LYS A 507 -3.31 -1.66 20.25
CA LYS A 507 -4.66 -1.35 19.74
C LYS A 507 -5.59 -2.55 19.84
N THR A 508 -5.14 -3.74 19.44
CA THR A 508 -5.95 -4.96 19.52
C THR A 508 -6.44 -5.22 20.94
N SER A 509 -5.57 -5.11 21.95
CA SER A 509 -5.93 -5.37 23.35
C SER A 509 -6.77 -4.25 23.97
N ALA A 510 -6.49 -2.98 23.61
CA ALA A 510 -7.27 -1.83 24.07
C ALA A 510 -8.68 -1.83 23.47
N ALA A 511 -8.83 -2.15 22.19
CA ALA A 511 -10.11 -2.28 21.51
C ALA A 511 -10.96 -3.39 22.16
N TRP A 512 -10.35 -4.56 22.42
CA TRP A 512 -11.04 -5.63 23.12
C TRP A 512 -11.56 -5.18 24.51
N LEU A 513 -10.75 -4.43 25.26
CA LEU A 513 -11.17 -3.90 26.56
C LEU A 513 -12.34 -2.93 26.43
N ALA A 514 -12.24 -1.97 25.48
CA ALA A 514 -13.29 -0.97 25.24
C ALA A 514 -14.61 -1.64 24.80
N GLU A 515 -14.54 -2.61 23.88
CA GLU A 515 -15.70 -3.37 23.42
C GLU A 515 -16.31 -4.22 24.54
N THR A 516 -15.49 -4.85 25.38
CA THR A 516 -15.94 -5.65 26.54
C THR A 516 -16.68 -4.80 27.57
N LEU A 517 -16.27 -3.55 27.70
CA LEU A 517 -16.93 -2.54 28.57
C LEU A 517 -18.09 -1.82 27.86
N GLU A 518 -18.49 -2.28 26.67
CA GLU A 518 -19.56 -1.65 25.87
C GLU A 518 -19.31 -0.15 25.59
N GLY A 519 -18.04 0.26 25.55
CA GLY A 519 -17.59 1.63 25.27
C GLY A 519 -17.73 2.62 26.43
N GLU A 520 -18.03 2.16 27.65
CA GLU A 520 -18.21 3.00 28.85
C GLU A 520 -17.56 2.36 30.07
N GLY A 521 -16.81 3.12 30.86
CA GLY A 521 -16.25 2.63 32.12
C GLY A 521 -15.06 3.41 32.63
N ASP A 522 -14.79 3.27 33.93
CA ASP A 522 -13.65 3.85 34.64
C ASP A 522 -12.50 2.84 34.67
N ILE A 523 -11.38 3.14 33.99
CA ILE A 523 -10.23 2.24 33.90
C ILE A 523 -8.95 2.89 34.42
N VAL A 524 -7.92 2.05 34.64
CA VAL A 524 -6.54 2.46 34.91
C VAL A 524 -5.57 1.76 33.97
N GLU A 525 -4.39 2.33 33.79
CA GLU A 525 -3.36 1.79 32.91
C GLU A 525 -2.04 1.59 33.67
N ILE A 526 -1.38 0.45 33.41
CA ILE A 526 -0.05 0.15 33.93
C ILE A 526 0.90 0.03 32.73
N GLU A 527 1.71 1.04 32.52
CA GLU A 527 2.64 1.11 31.40
C GLU A 527 4.01 0.49 31.72
N GLY A 528 4.79 0.18 30.65
CA GLY A 528 6.16 -0.32 30.77
C GLY A 528 7.17 0.73 31.24
N PHE A 529 8.37 0.76 30.62
CA PHE A 529 9.34 1.82 30.87
C PHE A 529 8.98 3.07 30.06
N PRO A 530 8.71 4.22 30.70
CA PRO A 530 8.50 5.47 29.97
C PRO A 530 9.71 5.83 29.11
N GLY A 531 9.44 6.21 27.84
CA GLY A 531 10.49 6.56 26.87
C GLY A 531 11.12 5.36 26.15
N HIS A 532 10.83 4.13 26.55
CA HIS A 532 11.23 2.96 25.76
C HIS A 532 10.36 2.86 24.49
N PRO A 533 10.95 2.64 23.30
CA PRO A 533 10.21 2.69 22.03
C PRO A 533 8.97 1.83 21.98
N ALA A 534 9.07 0.54 22.42
CA ALA A 534 7.90 -0.33 22.48
C ALA A 534 6.81 0.23 23.42
N ASN A 535 7.18 0.81 24.57
CA ASN A 535 6.20 1.39 25.46
C ASN A 535 5.55 2.63 24.85
N VAL A 536 6.33 3.48 24.18
CA VAL A 536 5.80 4.68 23.49
C VAL A 536 4.80 4.26 22.41
N ALA A 537 5.17 3.37 21.51
CA ALA A 537 4.31 2.88 20.44
C ALA A 537 3.03 2.20 21.00
N ARG A 538 3.17 1.37 22.03
CA ARG A 538 2.01 0.73 22.67
C ARG A 538 1.07 1.74 23.30
N MET A 539 1.61 2.73 24.04
CA MET A 539 0.78 3.75 24.69
C MET A 539 0.09 4.67 23.67
N GLU A 540 0.74 4.98 22.55
CA GLU A 540 0.10 5.69 21.44
C GLU A 540 -1.08 4.88 20.88
N GLY A 541 -0.90 3.57 20.64
CA GLY A 541 -1.98 2.70 20.17
C GLY A 541 -3.17 2.62 21.15
N VAL A 542 -2.89 2.54 22.45
CA VAL A 542 -3.92 2.57 23.50
C VAL A 542 -4.67 3.89 23.54
N ASP A 543 -3.93 5.01 23.50
CA ASP A 543 -4.52 6.35 23.50
C ASP A 543 -5.40 6.60 22.26
N GLU A 544 -4.99 6.13 21.09
CA GLU A 544 -5.79 6.21 19.85
C GLU A 544 -7.12 5.46 20.01
N VAL A 545 -7.07 4.21 20.47
CA VAL A 545 -8.30 3.41 20.65
C VAL A 545 -9.24 4.08 21.66
N PHE A 546 -8.75 4.46 22.84
CA PHE A 546 -9.64 5.06 23.85
C PHE A 546 -10.16 6.44 23.44
N ALA A 547 -9.49 7.16 22.52
CA ALA A 547 -10.02 8.38 21.92
C ALA A 547 -11.30 8.13 21.08
N GLU A 548 -11.43 6.93 20.49
CA GLU A 548 -12.63 6.52 19.75
C GLU A 548 -13.80 6.14 20.67
N TYR A 549 -13.52 5.84 21.94
CA TYR A 549 -14.51 5.45 22.96
C TYR A 549 -14.63 6.52 24.06
N PRO A 550 -15.29 7.67 23.83
CA PRO A 550 -15.33 8.77 24.79
C PRO A 550 -16.06 8.46 26.12
N GLY A 551 -16.69 7.31 26.23
CA GLY A 551 -17.26 6.80 27.47
C GLY A 551 -16.26 6.05 28.36
N ILE A 552 -15.10 5.65 27.80
CA ILE A 552 -14.00 5.09 28.57
C ILE A 552 -13.24 6.23 29.25
N ASN A 553 -13.10 6.15 30.57
CA ASN A 553 -12.50 7.19 31.39
C ASN A 553 -11.22 6.66 32.06
N VAL A 554 -10.06 7.04 31.53
CA VAL A 554 -8.77 6.66 32.10
C VAL A 554 -8.51 7.50 33.36
N LEU A 555 -8.71 6.91 34.53
CA LEU A 555 -8.57 7.60 35.83
C LEU A 555 -7.14 7.87 36.23
N ALA A 556 -6.23 6.96 35.87
CA ALA A 556 -4.80 7.05 36.18
C ALA A 556 -3.97 6.14 35.31
N ARG A 557 -2.71 6.55 35.09
CA ARG A 557 -1.63 5.75 34.46
C ARG A 557 -0.42 5.76 35.39
N ASP A 558 0.22 4.60 35.61
CA ASP A 558 1.45 4.50 36.38
C ASP A 558 2.37 3.42 35.81
N THR A 559 3.65 3.49 36.13
CA THR A 559 4.71 2.66 35.54
C THR A 559 4.95 1.37 36.34
N GLY A 560 4.77 0.23 35.66
CA GLY A 560 5.06 -1.11 36.23
C GLY A 560 6.37 -1.74 35.74
N LYS A 561 7.05 -1.11 34.77
CA LYS A 561 8.39 -1.47 34.25
C LYS A 561 8.52 -2.91 33.73
N TRP A 562 7.44 -3.48 33.24
CA TRP A 562 7.34 -4.86 32.78
C TRP A 562 7.67 -5.91 33.86
N ASP A 563 7.68 -5.49 35.12
CA ASP A 563 7.99 -6.34 36.30
C ASP A 563 6.70 -6.75 37.01
N GLU A 564 6.55 -8.05 37.26
CA GLU A 564 5.35 -8.63 37.90
C GLU A 564 5.08 -8.01 39.28
N ALA A 565 6.12 -7.91 40.11
CA ALA A 565 5.97 -7.43 41.49
C ALA A 565 5.62 -5.93 41.52
N THR A 566 6.22 -5.15 40.61
CA THR A 566 5.92 -3.72 40.43
C THR A 566 4.50 -3.54 39.92
N GLY A 567 4.08 -4.32 38.91
CA GLY A 567 2.70 -4.32 38.40
C GLY A 567 1.67 -4.64 39.48
N GLN A 568 1.96 -5.64 40.32
CA GLN A 568 1.13 -5.98 41.48
C GLN A 568 1.01 -4.82 42.49
N GLN A 569 2.13 -4.13 42.76
CA GLN A 569 2.13 -3.01 43.71
C GLN A 569 1.34 -1.81 43.14
N VAL A 570 1.54 -1.48 41.86
CA VAL A 570 0.82 -0.40 41.15
C VAL A 570 -0.68 -0.67 41.15
N MET A 571 -1.09 -1.89 40.78
CA MET A 571 -2.51 -2.26 40.76
C MET A 571 -3.11 -2.23 42.19
N SER A 572 -2.38 -2.65 43.21
CA SER A 572 -2.84 -2.56 44.59
C SER A 572 -3.09 -1.12 45.01
N ASN A 573 -2.23 -0.18 44.59
CA ASN A 573 -2.40 1.24 44.82
C ASN A 573 -3.65 1.78 44.11
N PHE A 574 -3.87 1.39 42.83
CA PHE A 574 -5.05 1.78 42.06
C PHE A 574 -6.35 1.27 42.71
N LEU A 575 -6.41 0.02 43.12
CA LEU A 575 -7.58 -0.54 43.79
C LEU A 575 -7.90 0.16 45.12
N ALA A 576 -6.86 0.64 45.82
CA ALA A 576 -7.04 1.42 47.05
C ALA A 576 -7.53 2.85 46.76
N ALA A 577 -7.11 3.47 45.68
CA ALA A 577 -7.49 4.82 45.27
C ALA A 577 -8.84 4.85 44.56
N TYR A 578 -9.13 3.86 43.73
CA TYR A 578 -10.30 3.75 42.86
C TYR A 578 -11.02 2.42 43.14
N PRO A 579 -11.86 2.32 44.17
CA PRO A 579 -12.47 1.04 44.57
C PRO A 579 -13.58 0.51 43.64
N ASN A 580 -13.97 1.27 42.62
CA ASN A 580 -15.02 0.93 41.66
C ASN A 580 -14.47 1.00 40.25
N LEU A 581 -13.36 0.33 39.95
CA LEU A 581 -12.85 0.22 38.60
C LEU A 581 -13.68 -0.78 37.79
N ASP A 582 -13.95 -0.45 36.53
CA ASP A 582 -14.62 -1.34 35.57
C ASP A 582 -13.61 -2.18 34.79
N GLY A 583 -12.36 -1.68 34.60
CA GLY A 583 -11.31 -2.39 33.92
C GLY A 583 -9.91 -1.84 34.18
N TYR A 584 -8.93 -2.52 33.61
CA TYR A 584 -7.56 -2.03 33.54
C TYR A 584 -6.87 -2.52 32.28
N TRP A 585 -5.98 -1.69 31.75
CA TRP A 585 -5.08 -2.09 30.67
C TRP A 585 -3.65 -2.20 31.20
N THR A 586 -2.95 -3.23 30.77
CA THR A 586 -1.55 -3.47 31.14
C THR A 586 -0.88 -4.38 30.13
N GLN A 587 0.43 -4.48 30.19
CA GLN A 587 1.25 -5.20 29.22
C GLN A 587 2.25 -6.15 29.91
N ASP A 588 2.59 -7.25 29.21
CA ASP A 588 3.62 -8.22 29.58
C ASP A 588 3.47 -8.79 31.02
N GLY A 589 4.58 -9.04 31.74
CA GLY A 589 4.58 -9.64 33.06
C GLY A 589 3.77 -8.87 34.12
N MET A 590 3.56 -7.57 33.92
CA MET A 590 2.72 -6.76 34.82
C MET A 590 1.27 -7.24 34.89
N ALA A 591 0.77 -7.89 33.81
CA ALA A 591 -0.59 -8.41 33.77
C ALA A 591 -0.83 -9.48 34.84
N ILE A 592 0.16 -10.34 35.09
CA ILE A 592 0.12 -11.38 36.13
C ILE A 592 0.04 -10.71 37.51
N GLY A 593 0.93 -9.74 37.76
CA GLY A 593 0.96 -9.00 39.01
C GLY A 593 -0.32 -8.22 39.28
N ALA A 594 -0.84 -7.52 38.27
CA ALA A 594 -2.12 -6.79 38.35
C ALA A 594 -3.28 -7.74 38.67
N LEU A 595 -3.36 -8.89 38.01
CA LEU A 595 -4.39 -9.90 38.28
C LEU A 595 -4.29 -10.43 39.70
N GLN A 596 -3.07 -10.72 40.21
CA GLN A 596 -2.85 -11.16 41.60
C GLN A 596 -3.34 -10.10 42.60
N ALA A 597 -3.11 -8.80 42.32
CA ALA A 597 -3.61 -7.72 43.17
C ALA A 597 -5.14 -7.67 43.17
N VAL A 598 -5.79 -7.80 42.01
CA VAL A 598 -7.25 -7.86 41.90
C VAL A 598 -7.81 -9.06 42.68
N MET A 599 -7.24 -10.24 42.49
CA MET A 599 -7.65 -11.45 43.23
C MET A 599 -7.49 -11.30 44.73
N ALA A 600 -6.41 -10.67 45.20
CA ALA A 600 -6.16 -10.43 46.63
C ALA A 600 -7.12 -9.41 47.25
N ALA A 601 -7.49 -8.38 46.51
CA ALA A 601 -8.45 -7.38 46.93
C ALA A 601 -9.89 -7.93 46.97
N ASN A 602 -10.15 -9.04 46.23
CA ASN A 602 -11.47 -9.65 46.09
C ASN A 602 -12.58 -8.60 45.82
N PRO A 603 -12.43 -7.77 44.76
CA PRO A 603 -13.44 -6.78 44.43
C PRO A 603 -14.76 -7.52 44.15
N ALA A 604 -15.88 -6.86 44.41
CA ALA A 604 -17.22 -7.43 44.28
C ALA A 604 -17.73 -7.50 42.81
N VAL A 605 -16.81 -7.52 41.85
CA VAL A 605 -17.11 -7.57 40.44
C VAL A 605 -16.90 -8.97 39.90
#